data_8c0315ebf851d9382900dba7729e5883
#
_entry.id   8c0315ebf851d9382900dba7729e5883
#
_cell.length_a   1.000
_cell.length_b   1.000
_cell.length_c   1.000
_cell.angle_alpha   90.00
_cell.angle_beta   90.00
_cell.angle_gamma   90.00
#
_symmetry.space_group_name_H-M   'P 1'
#
loop_
_entity.id
_entity.type
_entity.pdbx_description
1 polymer ?
#
loop_
_entity_poly.entity_id
_entity_poly.type
_entity_poly.pdbx_seq_one_letter_code
_entity_poly.pdbx_strand_id
1 'polypeptide(L)'
;MQYDVARIREDFPILSRDVYGKPLVYLDNGATTQKPRCVVDAIVNEYYSVNANVHRGVHFLSQQATELHEAARETVRRFINARSTREIVFTRGTTESINLVASSFVAGQMKPGDEVIVSQMEHHSNIVPWQLQAERSGIVIRVIPIDDRGELMEDALEQLFTPRTKLVSVAHVSNVLGTVNPVERIVARAHAHGVPVLVDGAQAVPHQPVDVQKLDADFYVFSGHKVYGPTGIGVLYGKEEWLDRLPPYQGGGEMIHTVSFSGTTFAELPLKFEAGTPDYVGTTALARALDYVSTIGMDRIAAYEHELTQYAKFRICISSEIRRIGKVSFLSRSVIFTRWIWVLYSTG
;
A
#
# COMPACT_ATOMS: atom_id res chain seq x y z
N MET A 1 -4.59 -22.77 -16.52
CA MET A 1 -3.12 -22.92 -16.62
C MET A 1 -2.58 -23.17 -15.22
N GLN A 2 -1.64 -24.11 -15.07
CA GLN A 2 -0.97 -24.38 -13.81
C GLN A 2 -0.10 -23.17 -13.41
N TYR A 3 0.06 -22.88 -12.12
CA TYR A 3 0.97 -21.82 -11.62
C TYR A 3 2.43 -22.31 -11.79
N ASP A 4 3.06 -21.86 -12.86
CA ASP A 4 4.42 -22.29 -13.24
C ASP A 4 5.47 -21.36 -12.64
N VAL A 5 5.95 -21.73 -11.46
CA VAL A 5 6.98 -20.98 -10.71
C VAL A 5 8.30 -20.87 -11.48
N ALA A 6 8.72 -21.96 -12.15
CA ALA A 6 9.98 -21.96 -12.90
C ALA A 6 9.94 -20.92 -14.02
N ARG A 7 8.86 -20.91 -14.79
CA ARG A 7 8.63 -19.92 -15.86
C ARG A 7 8.56 -18.49 -15.33
N ILE A 8 7.81 -18.25 -14.21
CA ILE A 8 7.70 -16.92 -13.60
C ILE A 8 9.07 -16.42 -13.14
N ARG A 9 9.92 -17.28 -12.58
CA ARG A 9 11.27 -16.89 -12.12
C ARG A 9 12.19 -16.38 -13.24
N GLU A 10 12.01 -16.85 -14.47
CA GLU A 10 12.78 -16.37 -15.63
C GLU A 10 12.54 -14.88 -15.93
N ASP A 11 11.38 -14.34 -15.53
CA ASP A 11 11.06 -12.92 -15.69
C ASP A 11 11.87 -12.01 -14.74
N PHE A 12 12.58 -12.57 -13.75
CA PHE A 12 13.35 -11.86 -12.74
C PHE A 12 14.86 -12.13 -12.90
N PRO A 13 15.58 -11.35 -13.72
CA PRO A 13 17.00 -11.61 -14.04
C PRO A 13 17.92 -11.68 -12.81
N ILE A 14 17.60 -10.94 -11.76
CA ILE A 14 18.39 -10.91 -10.53
C ILE A 14 18.44 -12.29 -9.84
N LEU A 15 17.43 -13.14 -10.04
CA LEU A 15 17.36 -14.46 -9.41
C LEU A 15 18.33 -15.47 -10.00
N SER A 16 18.94 -15.17 -11.16
CA SER A 16 20.02 -15.98 -11.76
C SER A 16 21.42 -15.62 -11.24
N ARG A 17 21.51 -14.64 -10.32
CA ARG A 17 22.78 -14.17 -9.77
C ARG A 17 23.33 -15.16 -8.72
N ASP A 18 24.64 -15.38 -8.75
CA ASP A 18 25.34 -16.05 -7.67
C ASP A 18 25.83 -15.08 -6.60
N VAL A 19 25.76 -15.51 -5.36
CA VAL A 19 26.27 -14.81 -4.17
C VAL A 19 27.16 -15.77 -3.38
N TYR A 20 28.44 -15.44 -3.25
CA TYR A 20 29.45 -16.29 -2.63
C TYR A 20 29.53 -17.71 -3.23
N GLY A 21 29.39 -17.81 -4.57
CA GLY A 21 29.44 -19.09 -5.29
C GLY A 21 28.22 -20.00 -5.11
N LYS A 22 27.09 -19.44 -4.64
CA LYS A 22 25.81 -20.14 -4.49
C LYS A 22 24.70 -19.33 -5.15
N PRO A 23 23.64 -19.96 -5.67
CA PRO A 23 22.47 -19.26 -6.20
C PRO A 23 21.89 -18.27 -5.19
N LEU A 24 21.48 -17.08 -5.66
CA LEU A 24 20.85 -16.06 -4.81
C LEU A 24 19.58 -16.62 -4.13
N VAL A 25 19.53 -16.49 -2.83
CA VAL A 25 18.31 -16.67 -2.01
C VAL A 25 17.92 -15.30 -1.45
N TYR A 26 16.77 -14.78 -1.90
CA TYR A 26 16.25 -13.48 -1.45
C TYR A 26 14.95 -13.68 -0.67
N LEU A 27 14.97 -13.34 0.62
CA LEU A 27 13.88 -13.61 1.57
C LEU A 27 13.22 -12.36 2.13
N ASP A 28 13.53 -11.19 1.58
CA ASP A 28 13.08 -9.90 2.11
C ASP A 28 12.05 -9.21 1.21
N ASN A 29 11.26 -9.99 0.44
CA ASN A 29 10.20 -9.44 -0.42
C ASN A 29 9.14 -8.65 0.35
N GLY A 30 8.90 -8.95 1.62
CA GLY A 30 8.02 -8.17 2.50
C GLY A 30 8.52 -6.74 2.77
N ALA A 31 9.83 -6.49 2.66
CA ALA A 31 10.41 -5.14 2.72
C ALA A 31 10.37 -4.47 1.34
N THR A 32 10.80 -5.15 0.29
CA THR A 32 10.72 -4.73 -1.12
C THR A 32 10.83 -5.94 -2.03
N THR A 33 10.01 -6.01 -3.08
CA THR A 33 10.07 -7.11 -4.05
C THR A 33 11.17 -6.91 -5.07
N GLN A 34 11.66 -8.00 -5.67
CA GLN A 34 12.46 -7.92 -6.89
C GLN A 34 11.59 -7.48 -8.09
N LYS A 35 12.21 -6.99 -9.16
CA LYS A 35 11.49 -6.40 -10.29
C LYS A 35 11.56 -7.32 -11.50
N PRO A 36 10.42 -7.64 -12.14
CA PRO A 36 10.44 -8.38 -13.40
C PRO A 36 11.00 -7.50 -14.52
N ARG A 37 11.61 -8.13 -15.51
CA ARG A 37 12.22 -7.46 -16.68
C ARG A 37 11.28 -6.43 -17.30
N CYS A 38 10.02 -6.78 -17.50
CA CYS A 38 9.04 -5.91 -18.16
C CYS A 38 8.81 -4.57 -17.43
N VAL A 39 9.02 -4.51 -16.12
CA VAL A 39 8.91 -3.27 -15.33
C VAL A 39 10.16 -2.40 -15.53
N VAL A 40 11.34 -3.01 -15.53
CA VAL A 40 12.59 -2.29 -15.80
C VAL A 40 12.61 -1.76 -17.25
N ASP A 41 12.20 -2.60 -18.21
CA ASP A 41 12.11 -2.21 -19.60
C ASP A 41 11.12 -1.06 -19.84
N ALA A 42 10.02 -0.98 -19.09
CA ALA A 42 9.08 0.14 -19.15
C ALA A 42 9.76 1.46 -18.72
N ILE A 43 10.54 1.46 -17.63
CA ILE A 43 11.32 2.63 -17.19
C ILE A 43 12.30 3.08 -18.26
N VAL A 44 13.07 2.13 -18.82
CA VAL A 44 14.06 2.42 -19.87
C VAL A 44 13.39 2.99 -21.12
N ASN A 45 12.29 2.37 -21.56
CA ASN A 45 11.54 2.82 -22.73
C ASN A 45 10.96 4.23 -22.53
N GLU A 46 10.40 4.52 -21.37
CA GLU A 46 9.86 5.84 -21.06
C GLU A 46 10.92 6.93 -21.23
N TYR A 47 12.10 6.76 -20.61
CA TYR A 47 13.19 7.73 -20.73
C TYR A 47 13.76 7.85 -22.15
N TYR A 48 13.85 6.76 -22.91
CA TYR A 48 14.46 6.80 -24.22
C TYR A 48 13.51 7.22 -25.35
N SER A 49 12.19 7.02 -25.17
CA SER A 49 11.26 7.16 -26.28
C SER A 49 10.15 8.19 -26.07
N VAL A 50 9.77 8.49 -24.80
CA VAL A 50 8.57 9.28 -24.50
C VAL A 50 8.81 10.40 -23.50
N ASN A 51 10.03 10.52 -22.95
CA ASN A 51 10.33 11.45 -21.86
C ASN A 51 9.95 12.90 -22.14
N ALA A 52 8.90 13.38 -21.48
CA ALA A 52 8.45 14.78 -21.55
C ALA A 52 7.59 15.11 -20.31
N ASN A 53 7.48 16.40 -19.97
CA ASN A 53 6.56 16.83 -18.92
C ASN A 53 5.11 16.53 -19.32
N VAL A 54 4.31 16.07 -18.36
CA VAL A 54 2.91 15.69 -18.54
C VAL A 54 1.98 16.90 -18.35
N HIS A 55 0.75 16.85 -18.90
CA HIS A 55 -0.37 17.79 -18.78
C HIS A 55 -0.17 19.20 -19.37
N ARG A 56 1.06 19.72 -19.49
CA ARG A 56 1.32 21.12 -19.87
C ARG A 56 1.90 21.32 -21.27
N GLY A 57 2.47 20.31 -21.86
CA GLY A 57 3.09 20.43 -23.17
C GLY A 57 2.08 20.27 -24.30
N VAL A 58 2.20 21.11 -25.32
CA VAL A 58 1.38 21.04 -26.54
C VAL A 58 2.05 20.29 -27.68
N HIS A 59 3.13 19.55 -27.40
CA HIS A 59 3.90 18.79 -28.37
C HIS A 59 3.71 17.27 -28.20
N PHE A 60 4.03 16.53 -29.26
CA PHE A 60 3.79 15.09 -29.37
C PHE A 60 4.26 14.26 -28.17
N LEU A 61 5.51 14.43 -27.70
CA LEU A 61 6.04 13.67 -26.58
C LEU A 61 5.28 13.94 -25.27
N SER A 62 4.88 15.20 -25.02
CA SER A 62 4.09 15.54 -23.83
C SER A 62 2.71 14.92 -23.86
N GLN A 63 2.07 14.84 -25.03
CA GLN A 63 0.79 14.15 -25.18
C GLN A 63 0.94 12.66 -24.90
N GLN A 64 1.95 12.00 -25.46
CA GLN A 64 2.23 10.58 -25.22
C GLN A 64 2.54 10.29 -23.74
N ALA A 65 3.39 11.10 -23.11
CA ALA A 65 3.71 10.94 -21.69
C ALA A 65 2.46 11.12 -20.80
N THR A 66 1.60 12.09 -21.12
CA THR A 66 0.32 12.31 -20.44
C THR A 66 -0.62 11.12 -20.61
N GLU A 67 -0.74 10.59 -21.83
CA GLU A 67 -1.57 9.42 -22.10
C GLU A 67 -1.11 8.19 -21.31
N LEU A 68 0.20 7.94 -21.23
CA LEU A 68 0.77 6.84 -20.44
C LEU A 68 0.52 7.02 -18.95
N HIS A 69 0.72 8.24 -18.43
CA HIS A 69 0.49 8.56 -17.02
C HIS A 69 -0.98 8.36 -16.63
N GLU A 70 -1.93 8.85 -17.43
CA GLU A 70 -3.35 8.67 -17.16
C GLU A 70 -3.85 7.24 -17.41
N ALA A 71 -3.27 6.52 -18.38
CA ALA A 71 -3.51 5.09 -18.54
C ALA A 71 -3.01 4.29 -17.32
N ALA A 72 -1.90 4.71 -16.71
CA ALA A 72 -1.41 4.12 -15.47
C ALA A 72 -2.41 4.32 -14.32
N ARG A 73 -3.03 5.49 -14.21
CA ARG A 73 -4.07 5.77 -13.22
C ARG A 73 -5.30 4.87 -13.43
N GLU A 74 -5.71 4.68 -14.68
CA GLU A 74 -6.80 3.76 -15.01
C GLU A 74 -6.45 2.31 -14.69
N THR A 75 -5.20 1.88 -14.90
CA THR A 75 -4.74 0.54 -14.49
C THR A 75 -4.84 0.35 -12.98
N VAL A 76 -4.41 1.33 -12.18
CA VAL A 76 -4.57 1.31 -10.72
C VAL A 76 -6.04 1.23 -10.33
N ARG A 77 -6.89 2.10 -10.93
CA ARG A 77 -8.34 2.11 -10.68
C ARG A 77 -8.95 0.71 -10.85
N ARG A 78 -8.65 0.06 -11.98
CA ARG A 78 -9.16 -1.29 -12.27
C ARG A 78 -8.60 -2.33 -11.31
N PHE A 79 -7.31 -2.24 -10.97
CA PHE A 79 -6.63 -3.22 -10.14
C PHE A 79 -7.20 -3.32 -8.73
N ILE A 80 -7.59 -2.21 -8.13
CA ILE A 80 -8.22 -2.16 -6.80
C ILE A 80 -9.74 -2.00 -6.85
N ASN A 81 -10.34 -2.04 -8.04
CA ASN A 81 -11.78 -1.84 -8.28
C ASN A 81 -12.33 -0.51 -7.73
N ALA A 82 -11.60 0.61 -7.90
CA ALA A 82 -12.11 1.94 -7.58
C ALA A 82 -13.18 2.39 -8.62
N ARG A 83 -14.10 3.28 -8.22
CA ARG A 83 -15.18 3.75 -9.09
C ARG A 83 -14.68 4.67 -10.20
N SER A 84 -13.73 5.54 -9.85
CA SER A 84 -13.26 6.62 -10.71
C SER A 84 -11.76 6.79 -10.59
N THR A 85 -11.12 7.26 -11.67
CA THR A 85 -9.71 7.73 -11.63
C THR A 85 -9.55 8.97 -10.74
N ARG A 86 -10.61 9.72 -10.48
CA ARG A 86 -10.62 10.86 -9.54
C ARG A 86 -10.35 10.45 -8.09
N GLU A 87 -10.54 9.16 -7.76
CA GLU A 87 -10.27 8.56 -6.46
C GLU A 87 -8.81 8.06 -6.30
N ILE A 88 -7.99 8.16 -7.36
CA ILE A 88 -6.62 7.65 -7.38
C ILE A 88 -5.65 8.83 -7.38
N VAL A 89 -4.89 8.96 -6.30
CA VAL A 89 -3.82 9.96 -6.14
C VAL A 89 -2.47 9.25 -6.11
N PHE A 90 -1.56 9.67 -6.98
CA PHE A 90 -0.19 9.18 -6.96
C PHE A 90 0.64 9.89 -5.88
N THR A 91 1.43 9.11 -5.16
CA THR A 91 2.30 9.55 -4.07
C THR A 91 3.66 8.85 -4.19
N ARG A 92 4.61 9.17 -3.31
CA ARG A 92 5.90 8.48 -3.27
C ARG A 92 5.87 7.12 -2.57
N GLY A 93 4.72 6.73 -2.01
CA GLY A 93 4.52 5.45 -1.29
C GLY A 93 3.52 5.58 -0.16
N THR A 94 3.21 4.46 0.49
CA THR A 94 2.28 4.35 1.62
C THR A 94 2.55 5.41 2.71
N THR A 95 3.81 5.64 3.04
CA THR A 95 4.17 6.63 4.07
C THR A 95 3.70 8.03 3.70
N GLU A 96 3.90 8.48 2.46
CA GLU A 96 3.41 9.78 2.03
C GLU A 96 1.89 9.81 1.95
N SER A 97 1.26 8.74 1.44
CA SER A 97 -0.20 8.64 1.38
C SER A 97 -0.85 8.82 2.76
N ILE A 98 -0.30 8.16 3.79
CA ILE A 98 -0.80 8.31 5.17
C ILE A 98 -0.53 9.71 5.71
N ASN A 99 0.66 10.29 5.46
CA ASN A 99 0.96 11.67 5.86
C ASN A 99 0.02 12.69 5.18
N LEU A 100 -0.31 12.48 3.92
CA LEU A 100 -1.28 13.30 3.18
C LEU A 100 -2.64 13.25 3.87
N VAL A 101 -3.18 12.04 4.10
CA VAL A 101 -4.47 11.89 4.77
C VAL A 101 -4.40 12.47 6.18
N ALA A 102 -3.37 12.15 6.98
CA ALA A 102 -3.23 12.65 8.34
C ALA A 102 -3.21 14.19 8.39
N SER A 103 -2.42 14.82 7.52
CA SER A 103 -2.33 16.28 7.49
C SER A 103 -3.63 16.93 7.01
N SER A 104 -4.16 16.50 5.86
CA SER A 104 -5.35 17.09 5.26
C SER A 104 -6.61 16.81 6.07
N PHE A 105 -6.74 15.58 6.63
CA PHE A 105 -7.90 15.20 7.43
C PHE A 105 -7.94 15.96 8.75
N VAL A 106 -6.80 16.05 9.45
CA VAL A 106 -6.73 16.79 10.71
C VAL A 106 -7.02 18.28 10.47
N ALA A 107 -6.40 18.89 9.45
CA ALA A 107 -6.61 20.29 9.12
C ALA A 107 -8.05 20.61 8.71
N GLY A 108 -8.75 19.70 8.01
CA GLY A 108 -10.07 19.93 7.44
C GLY A 108 -11.24 19.43 8.29
N GLN A 109 -11.03 18.41 9.15
CA GLN A 109 -12.12 17.66 9.79
C GLN A 109 -12.00 17.53 11.31
N MET A 110 -10.86 17.91 11.91
CA MET A 110 -10.61 17.67 13.33
C MET A 110 -10.28 18.94 14.09
N LYS A 111 -10.52 18.91 15.39
CA LYS A 111 -10.16 19.95 16.37
C LYS A 111 -9.42 19.32 17.55
N PRO A 112 -8.75 20.13 18.42
CA PRO A 112 -8.09 19.61 19.61
C PRO A 112 -9.02 18.75 20.48
N GLY A 113 -8.52 17.58 20.89
CA GLY A 113 -9.26 16.58 21.66
C GLY A 113 -10.08 15.60 20.81
N ASP A 114 -10.19 15.78 19.48
CA ASP A 114 -10.76 14.73 18.61
C ASP A 114 -9.79 13.53 18.51
N GLU A 115 -10.32 12.34 18.22
CA GLU A 115 -9.62 11.09 18.36
C GLU A 115 -9.43 10.36 17.04
N VAL A 116 -8.23 9.77 16.86
CA VAL A 116 -7.94 8.79 15.80
C VAL A 116 -7.68 7.44 16.45
N ILE A 117 -8.35 6.39 15.97
CA ILE A 117 -8.11 5.02 16.41
C ILE A 117 -7.11 4.36 15.45
N VAL A 118 -6.02 3.79 16.00
CA VAL A 118 -5.04 2.96 15.28
C VAL A 118 -4.94 1.60 15.95
N SER A 119 -4.31 0.61 15.31
CA SER A 119 -4.07 -0.66 15.98
C SER A 119 -2.66 -0.75 16.59
N GLN A 120 -2.49 -1.67 17.54
CA GLN A 120 -1.17 -1.93 18.15
C GLN A 120 -0.18 -2.57 17.19
N MET A 121 -0.64 -3.14 16.07
CA MET A 121 0.21 -3.82 15.09
C MET A 121 0.59 -2.96 13.88
N GLU A 122 0.33 -1.64 13.94
CA GLU A 122 0.60 -0.75 12.81
C GLU A 122 2.10 -0.64 12.49
N HIS A 123 2.39 -0.48 11.20
CA HIS A 123 3.71 -0.04 10.75
C HIS A 123 3.97 1.42 11.20
N HIS A 124 5.23 1.78 11.41
CA HIS A 124 5.62 3.14 11.82
C HIS A 124 5.01 4.23 10.90
N SER A 125 4.83 3.95 9.60
CA SER A 125 4.15 4.85 8.65
C SER A 125 2.70 5.16 9.01
N ASN A 126 2.05 4.31 9.81
CA ASN A 126 0.67 4.50 10.28
C ASN A 126 0.58 4.80 11.80
N ILE A 127 1.68 5.14 12.43
CA ILE A 127 1.75 5.61 13.83
C ILE A 127 2.29 7.04 13.86
N VAL A 128 3.48 7.23 13.32
CA VAL A 128 4.23 8.50 13.45
C VAL A 128 3.51 9.70 12.83
N PRO A 129 2.85 9.61 11.66
CA PRO A 129 2.09 10.75 11.14
C PRO A 129 1.01 11.24 12.11
N TRP A 130 0.30 10.32 12.77
CA TRP A 130 -0.72 10.67 13.77
C TRP A 130 -0.12 11.28 15.03
N GLN A 131 1.05 10.81 15.49
CA GLN A 131 1.78 11.42 16.60
C GLN A 131 2.20 12.86 16.28
N LEU A 132 2.72 13.11 15.06
CA LEU A 132 3.07 14.46 14.62
C LEU A 132 1.84 15.38 14.56
N GLN A 133 0.68 14.87 14.16
CA GLN A 133 -0.56 15.63 14.19
C GLN A 133 -1.06 15.85 15.63
N ALA A 134 -0.90 14.87 16.51
CA ALA A 134 -1.25 15.03 17.93
C ALA A 134 -0.45 16.16 18.60
N GLU A 135 0.87 16.22 18.33
CA GLU A 135 1.73 17.30 18.82
C GLU A 135 1.33 18.68 18.27
N ARG A 136 0.96 18.76 16.98
CA ARG A 136 0.66 20.03 16.31
C ARG A 136 -0.75 20.56 16.57
N SER A 137 -1.73 19.65 16.65
CA SER A 137 -3.15 20.00 16.61
C SER A 137 -3.92 19.52 17.85
N GLY A 138 -3.25 18.84 18.79
CA GLY A 138 -3.88 18.39 20.04
C GLY A 138 -4.93 17.29 19.88
N ILE A 139 -4.88 16.53 18.77
CA ILE A 139 -5.71 15.31 18.63
C ILE A 139 -5.19 14.20 19.53
N VAL A 140 -6.00 13.19 19.77
CA VAL A 140 -5.70 12.07 20.67
C VAL A 140 -5.65 10.77 19.87
N ILE A 141 -4.64 9.94 20.13
CA ILE A 141 -4.53 8.61 19.55
C ILE A 141 -5.10 7.57 20.51
N ARG A 142 -6.02 6.76 20.01
CA ARG A 142 -6.55 5.57 20.71
C ARG A 142 -6.01 4.32 20.03
N VAL A 143 -5.75 3.27 20.82
CA VAL A 143 -5.09 2.07 20.29
C VAL A 143 -5.95 0.84 20.50
N ILE A 144 -6.25 0.11 19.43
CA ILE A 144 -6.87 -1.23 19.49
C ILE A 144 -5.78 -2.21 19.92
N PRO A 145 -5.94 -2.90 21.06
CA PRO A 145 -4.96 -3.89 21.50
C PRO A 145 -5.01 -5.16 20.65
N ILE A 146 -3.95 -5.96 20.75
CA ILE A 146 -3.87 -7.32 20.19
C ILE A 146 -3.85 -8.35 21.31
N ASP A 147 -4.34 -9.55 21.02
CA ASP A 147 -4.25 -10.69 21.92
C ASP A 147 -2.88 -11.42 21.78
N ASP A 148 -2.68 -12.46 22.62
CA ASP A 148 -1.45 -13.27 22.61
C ASP A 148 -1.24 -14.07 21.30
N ARG A 149 -2.26 -14.16 20.44
CA ARG A 149 -2.17 -14.78 19.12
C ARG A 149 -1.76 -13.77 18.03
N GLY A 150 -1.70 -12.48 18.38
CA GLY A 150 -1.42 -11.39 17.44
C GLY A 150 -2.63 -11.02 16.58
N GLU A 151 -3.85 -11.22 17.09
CA GLU A 151 -5.11 -10.83 16.46
C GLU A 151 -5.67 -9.58 17.15
N LEU A 152 -6.37 -8.73 16.37
CA LEU A 152 -7.00 -7.52 16.93
C LEU A 152 -8.14 -7.91 17.87
N MET A 153 -8.19 -7.27 19.04
CA MET A 153 -9.28 -7.44 20.00
C MET A 153 -10.49 -6.58 19.55
N GLU A 154 -11.34 -7.15 18.68
CA GLU A 154 -12.48 -6.43 18.10
C GLU A 154 -13.48 -5.90 19.14
N ASP A 155 -13.65 -6.56 20.27
CA ASP A 155 -14.53 -6.07 21.36
C ASP A 155 -13.95 -4.81 22.01
N ALA A 156 -12.61 -4.68 22.05
CA ALA A 156 -11.96 -3.46 22.52
C ALA A 156 -12.16 -2.30 21.54
N LEU A 157 -12.20 -2.56 20.22
CA LEU A 157 -12.50 -1.54 19.21
C LEU A 157 -13.84 -0.87 19.49
N GLU A 158 -14.88 -1.65 19.81
CA GLU A 158 -16.23 -1.08 20.09
C GLU A 158 -16.22 -0.11 21.27
N GLN A 159 -15.41 -0.39 22.29
CA GLN A 159 -15.28 0.48 23.47
C GLN A 159 -14.45 1.75 23.23
N LEU A 160 -13.70 1.81 22.14
CA LEU A 160 -12.87 2.98 21.79
C LEU A 160 -13.67 4.07 21.08
N PHE A 161 -14.83 3.76 20.47
CA PHE A 161 -15.64 4.78 19.82
C PHE A 161 -16.26 5.75 20.83
N THR A 162 -16.03 7.03 20.60
CA THR A 162 -16.60 8.14 21.34
C THR A 162 -17.17 9.18 20.36
N PRO A 163 -17.95 10.16 20.80
CA PRO A 163 -18.38 11.27 19.93
C PRO A 163 -17.22 12.10 19.36
N ARG A 164 -16.01 11.93 19.89
CA ARG A 164 -14.78 12.59 19.42
C ARG A 164 -14.01 11.76 18.42
N THR A 165 -14.32 10.50 18.23
CA THR A 165 -13.66 9.65 17.24
C THR A 165 -14.00 10.16 15.84
N LYS A 166 -12.96 10.45 15.03
CA LYS A 166 -13.11 11.03 13.70
C LYS A 166 -12.53 10.16 12.58
N LEU A 167 -11.62 9.25 12.90
CA LEU A 167 -11.00 8.36 11.93
C LEU A 167 -10.54 7.08 12.60
N VAL A 168 -10.63 5.96 11.87
CA VAL A 168 -9.92 4.72 12.18
C VAL A 168 -8.85 4.50 11.12
N SER A 169 -7.61 4.16 11.52
CA SER A 169 -6.51 3.90 10.59
C SER A 169 -5.82 2.59 10.97
N VAL A 170 -5.97 1.56 10.10
CA VAL A 170 -5.54 0.18 10.41
C VAL A 170 -4.88 -0.49 9.23
N ALA A 171 -3.92 -1.38 9.51
CA ALA A 171 -3.29 -2.22 8.51
C ALA A 171 -4.26 -3.33 8.05
N HIS A 172 -4.29 -3.62 6.75
CA HIS A 172 -4.99 -4.79 6.20
C HIS A 172 -4.26 -6.08 6.56
N VAL A 173 -2.94 -6.08 6.41
CA VAL A 173 -2.06 -7.20 6.79
C VAL A 173 -0.88 -6.64 7.57
N SER A 174 -0.58 -7.22 8.73
CA SER A 174 0.57 -6.82 9.54
C SER A 174 1.88 -7.20 8.86
N ASN A 175 2.80 -6.24 8.73
CA ASN A 175 4.13 -6.47 8.18
C ASN A 175 5.05 -7.29 9.10
N VAL A 176 4.74 -7.38 10.39
CA VAL A 176 5.52 -8.11 11.39
C VAL A 176 4.91 -9.47 11.68
N LEU A 177 3.59 -9.51 11.94
CA LEU A 177 2.88 -10.71 12.37
C LEU A 177 2.37 -11.55 11.20
N GLY A 178 2.13 -10.95 10.02
CA GLY A 178 1.47 -11.59 8.89
C GLY A 178 -0.03 -11.82 9.13
N THR A 179 -0.58 -11.31 10.23
CA THR A 179 -2.00 -11.38 10.54
C THR A 179 -2.79 -10.59 9.51
N VAL A 180 -3.79 -11.23 8.91
CA VAL A 180 -4.77 -10.58 8.03
C VAL A 180 -5.91 -10.06 8.90
N ASN A 181 -6.05 -8.75 8.98
CA ASN A 181 -7.07 -8.11 9.79
C ASN A 181 -8.44 -8.17 9.11
N PRO A 182 -9.54 -8.29 9.87
CA PRO A 182 -10.90 -8.34 9.35
C PRO A 182 -11.40 -6.93 8.96
N VAL A 183 -10.74 -6.29 7.98
CA VAL A 183 -10.97 -4.87 7.64
C VAL A 183 -12.41 -4.59 7.21
N GLU A 184 -13.10 -5.52 6.52
CA GLU A 184 -14.52 -5.37 6.19
C GLU A 184 -15.37 -5.16 7.46
N ARG A 185 -15.10 -5.94 8.53
CA ARG A 185 -15.83 -5.79 9.81
C ARG A 185 -15.45 -4.51 10.55
N ILE A 186 -14.18 -4.13 10.49
CA ILE A 186 -13.71 -2.88 11.12
C ILE A 186 -14.36 -1.68 10.44
N VAL A 187 -14.40 -1.67 9.10
CA VAL A 187 -15.05 -0.61 8.31
C VAL A 187 -16.55 -0.54 8.64
N ALA A 188 -17.24 -1.67 8.62
CA ALA A 188 -18.68 -1.70 8.94
C ALA A 188 -18.98 -1.17 10.35
N ARG A 189 -18.15 -1.51 11.36
CA ARG A 189 -18.30 -0.98 12.73
C ARG A 189 -18.02 0.51 12.79
N ALA A 190 -16.95 0.99 12.18
CA ALA A 190 -16.62 2.41 12.16
C ALA A 190 -17.73 3.23 11.48
N HIS A 191 -18.25 2.76 10.35
CA HIS A 191 -19.36 3.40 9.64
C HIS A 191 -20.65 3.43 10.44
N ALA A 192 -20.93 2.40 11.27
CA ALA A 192 -22.08 2.43 12.20
C ALA A 192 -21.99 3.58 13.20
N HIS A 193 -20.78 4.07 13.52
CA HIS A 193 -20.52 5.27 14.32
C HIS A 193 -20.33 6.55 13.49
N GLY A 194 -20.49 6.50 12.16
CA GLY A 194 -20.26 7.64 11.26
C GLY A 194 -18.78 8.01 11.12
N VAL A 195 -17.86 7.06 11.35
CA VAL A 195 -16.40 7.28 11.37
C VAL A 195 -15.78 6.66 10.11
N PRO A 196 -15.07 7.43 9.27
CA PRO A 196 -14.36 6.91 8.10
C PRO A 196 -13.13 6.09 8.48
N VAL A 197 -12.69 5.25 7.52
CA VAL A 197 -11.57 4.32 7.73
C VAL A 197 -10.51 4.47 6.66
N LEU A 198 -9.24 4.62 7.11
CA LEU A 198 -8.04 4.46 6.30
C LEU A 198 -7.49 3.05 6.50
N VAL A 199 -7.25 2.35 5.40
CA VAL A 199 -6.66 1.00 5.39
C VAL A 199 -5.26 1.04 4.77
N ASP A 200 -4.23 0.66 5.56
CA ASP A 200 -2.88 0.43 5.03
C ASP A 200 -2.83 -0.95 4.36
N GLY A 201 -2.86 -0.96 3.03
CA GLY A 201 -2.83 -2.14 2.17
C GLY A 201 -1.43 -2.55 1.71
N ALA A 202 -0.36 -1.93 2.23
CA ALA A 202 1.01 -2.14 1.75
C ALA A 202 1.46 -3.62 1.74
N GLN A 203 0.95 -4.42 2.66
CA GLN A 203 1.23 -5.86 2.74
C GLN A 203 0.06 -6.72 2.22
N ALA A 204 -1.06 -6.14 1.82
CA ALA A 204 -2.19 -6.89 1.26
C ALA A 204 -2.14 -6.95 -0.27
N VAL A 205 -1.91 -5.80 -0.91
CA VAL A 205 -1.91 -5.62 -2.36
C VAL A 205 -0.99 -6.59 -3.12
N PRO A 206 0.21 -6.94 -2.63
CA PRO A 206 1.06 -7.91 -3.31
C PRO A 206 0.56 -9.36 -3.29
N HIS A 207 -0.32 -9.71 -2.34
CA HIS A 207 -0.58 -11.09 -1.95
C HIS A 207 -2.02 -11.56 -2.18
N GLN A 208 -2.96 -10.64 -2.31
CA GLN A 208 -4.39 -10.97 -2.45
C GLN A 208 -5.12 -9.94 -3.30
N PRO A 209 -6.24 -10.30 -3.95
CA PRO A 209 -7.11 -9.34 -4.61
C PRO A 209 -7.62 -8.30 -3.62
N VAL A 210 -7.65 -7.05 -4.05
CA VAL A 210 -8.20 -5.94 -3.26
C VAL A 210 -9.35 -5.31 -4.04
N ASP A 211 -10.50 -5.18 -3.39
CA ASP A 211 -11.70 -4.52 -3.91
C ASP A 211 -12.12 -3.44 -2.91
N VAL A 212 -11.74 -2.19 -3.19
CA VAL A 212 -12.00 -1.08 -2.28
C VAL A 212 -13.48 -0.73 -2.16
N GLN A 213 -14.28 -1.05 -3.19
CA GLN A 213 -15.73 -0.86 -3.14
C GLN A 213 -16.40 -1.90 -2.23
N LYS A 214 -15.96 -3.16 -2.31
CA LYS A 214 -16.46 -4.24 -1.43
C LYS A 214 -16.03 -4.02 0.02
N LEU A 215 -14.78 -3.58 0.25
CA LEU A 215 -14.28 -3.21 1.56
C LEU A 215 -14.99 -1.99 2.13
N ASP A 216 -15.58 -1.17 1.28
CA ASP A 216 -16.16 0.14 1.59
C ASP A 216 -15.18 1.07 2.33
N ALA A 217 -13.86 0.90 2.11
CA ALA A 217 -12.84 1.73 2.72
C ALA A 217 -12.95 3.18 2.22
N ASP A 218 -12.78 4.16 3.11
CA ASP A 218 -12.81 5.57 2.74
C ASP A 218 -11.47 6.01 2.15
N PHE A 219 -10.38 5.44 2.67
CA PHE A 219 -9.03 5.59 2.13
C PHE A 219 -8.33 4.23 2.11
N TYR A 220 -7.55 3.98 1.06
CA TYR A 220 -6.73 2.76 0.93
C TYR A 220 -5.37 3.13 0.36
N VAL A 221 -4.28 2.65 0.97
CA VAL A 221 -2.94 3.07 0.57
C VAL A 221 -2.01 1.89 0.33
N PHE A 222 -1.13 2.01 -0.66
CA PHE A 222 -0.08 1.01 -0.90
C PHE A 222 1.15 1.59 -1.62
N SER A 223 2.25 0.83 -1.62
CA SER A 223 3.53 1.21 -2.24
C SER A 223 3.85 0.32 -3.43
N GLY A 224 4.29 0.92 -4.53
CA GLY A 224 4.67 0.22 -5.76
C GLY A 224 5.80 -0.79 -5.55
N HIS A 225 6.82 -0.43 -4.74
CA HIS A 225 7.99 -1.28 -4.55
C HIS A 225 7.72 -2.62 -3.85
N LYS A 226 6.54 -2.81 -3.25
CA LYS A 226 6.11 -4.07 -2.65
C LYS A 226 5.30 -4.95 -3.60
N VAL A 227 4.74 -4.37 -4.67
CA VAL A 227 3.95 -5.06 -5.70
C VAL A 227 4.70 -5.08 -7.04
N TYR A 228 5.99 -5.39 -7.00
CA TYR A 228 6.90 -5.54 -8.14
C TYR A 228 7.17 -4.26 -8.94
N GLY A 229 6.57 -3.12 -8.57
CA GLY A 229 6.80 -1.80 -9.14
C GLY A 229 8.08 -1.13 -8.61
N PRO A 230 8.46 0.05 -9.12
CA PRO A 230 9.65 0.77 -8.67
C PRO A 230 9.50 1.34 -7.25
N THR A 231 10.61 1.76 -6.68
CA THR A 231 10.63 2.60 -5.48
C THR A 231 10.21 4.03 -5.84
N GLY A 232 9.75 4.80 -4.86
CA GLY A 232 9.42 6.22 -5.07
C GLY A 232 8.03 6.47 -5.64
N ILE A 233 7.24 5.43 -5.86
CA ILE A 233 5.84 5.52 -6.29
C ILE A 233 4.92 4.73 -5.37
N GLY A 234 3.74 5.26 -5.11
CA GLY A 234 2.65 4.63 -4.37
C GLY A 234 1.31 5.25 -4.72
N VAL A 235 0.29 4.76 -4.07
CA VAL A 235 -1.09 5.12 -4.35
C VAL A 235 -1.82 5.43 -3.05
N LEU A 236 -2.57 6.52 -3.08
CA LEU A 236 -3.69 6.78 -2.19
C LEU A 236 -4.97 6.63 -3.02
N TYR A 237 -5.82 5.68 -2.66
CA TYR A 237 -7.23 5.69 -2.99
C TYR A 237 -7.97 6.48 -1.90
N GLY A 238 -8.88 7.34 -2.31
CA GLY A 238 -9.81 8.00 -1.40
C GLY A 238 -11.17 8.15 -2.07
N LYS A 239 -12.27 7.87 -1.35
CA LYS A 239 -13.60 8.16 -1.87
C LYS A 239 -13.68 9.62 -2.31
N GLU A 240 -14.24 9.89 -3.49
CA GLU A 240 -14.28 11.22 -4.09
C GLU A 240 -14.86 12.27 -3.13
N GLU A 241 -15.90 11.91 -2.37
CA GLU A 241 -16.53 12.80 -1.39
C GLU A 241 -15.60 13.23 -0.25
N TRP A 242 -14.65 12.36 0.16
CA TRP A 242 -13.64 12.71 1.14
C TRP A 242 -12.55 13.59 0.54
N LEU A 243 -12.03 13.20 -0.63
CA LEU A 243 -10.99 13.99 -1.31
C LEU A 243 -11.47 15.40 -1.65
N ASP A 244 -12.73 15.58 -2.03
CA ASP A 244 -13.30 16.91 -2.29
C ASP A 244 -13.33 17.80 -1.04
N ARG A 245 -13.65 17.22 0.12
CA ARG A 245 -13.76 17.97 1.40
C ARG A 245 -12.41 18.31 2.01
N LEU A 246 -11.37 17.50 1.75
CA LEU A 246 -10.08 17.71 2.36
C LEU A 246 -9.30 18.85 1.71
N PRO A 247 -8.60 19.72 2.48
CA PRO A 247 -7.67 20.67 1.91
C PRO A 247 -6.48 19.96 1.27
N PRO A 248 -5.80 20.61 0.29
CA PRO A 248 -4.60 20.03 -0.31
C PRO A 248 -3.48 19.83 0.72
N TYR A 249 -2.64 18.83 0.47
CA TYR A 249 -1.51 18.49 1.33
C TYR A 249 -0.27 19.34 1.05
N GLN A 250 0.01 19.56 -0.23
CA GLN A 250 1.16 20.32 -0.71
C GLN A 250 0.68 21.42 -1.65
N GLY A 251 1.42 22.53 -1.73
CA GLY A 251 1.16 23.61 -2.68
C GLY A 251 2.27 23.71 -3.72
N GLY A 252 1.89 23.92 -4.98
CA GLY A 252 2.85 24.05 -6.07
C GLY A 252 2.18 24.18 -7.43
N GLY A 253 2.91 23.88 -8.48
CA GLY A 253 2.35 23.72 -9.81
C GLY A 253 1.47 22.48 -9.93
N GLU A 254 0.78 22.28 -11.01
CA GLU A 254 -0.19 21.22 -11.36
C GLU A 254 -1.47 21.27 -10.52
N MET A 255 -1.39 21.36 -9.18
CA MET A 255 -2.51 21.27 -8.24
C MET A 255 -3.38 22.54 -8.14
N ILE A 256 -3.08 23.57 -8.91
CA ILE A 256 -3.76 24.88 -8.90
C ILE A 256 -4.64 25.06 -10.14
N HIS A 257 -5.77 25.76 -9.97
CA HIS A 257 -6.59 26.26 -11.07
C HIS A 257 -6.26 27.74 -11.37
N THR A 258 -6.33 28.60 -10.35
CA THR A 258 -5.90 30.00 -10.46
C THR A 258 -4.98 30.38 -9.32
N VAL A 259 -4.01 31.28 -9.57
CA VAL A 259 -3.09 31.79 -8.55
C VAL A 259 -3.01 33.31 -8.66
N SER A 260 -3.17 33.97 -7.53
CA SER A 260 -2.87 35.39 -7.37
C SER A 260 -2.27 35.64 -5.98
N PHE A 261 -1.69 36.81 -5.75
CA PHE A 261 -1.21 37.17 -4.42
C PHE A 261 -2.32 37.31 -3.36
N SER A 262 -3.58 37.46 -3.78
CA SER A 262 -4.73 37.52 -2.88
C SER A 262 -5.36 36.15 -2.58
N GLY A 263 -5.00 35.08 -3.31
CA GLY A 263 -5.55 33.77 -3.09
C GLY A 263 -5.32 32.79 -4.24
N THR A 264 -5.57 31.52 -3.97
CA THR A 264 -5.42 30.41 -4.91
C THR A 264 -6.68 29.56 -4.93
N THR A 265 -7.10 29.12 -6.12
CA THR A 265 -8.07 28.03 -6.27
C THR A 265 -7.36 26.78 -6.78
N PHE A 266 -7.88 25.62 -6.39
CA PHE A 266 -7.21 24.35 -6.65
C PHE A 266 -7.77 23.65 -7.87
N ALA A 267 -6.97 22.77 -8.46
CA ALA A 267 -7.38 21.92 -9.57
C ALA A 267 -8.44 20.88 -9.12
N GLU A 268 -9.11 20.29 -10.10
CA GLU A 268 -10.00 19.15 -9.90
C GLU A 268 -9.24 17.92 -9.38
N LEU A 269 -9.97 16.96 -8.79
CA LEU A 269 -9.42 15.65 -8.40
C LEU A 269 -8.97 14.87 -9.64
N PRO A 270 -7.87 14.14 -9.54
CA PRO A 270 -7.00 13.95 -8.38
C PRO A 270 -5.88 15.00 -8.27
N LEU A 271 -5.70 15.88 -9.25
CA LEU A 271 -4.58 16.83 -9.37
C LEU A 271 -4.45 17.76 -8.17
N LYS A 272 -5.54 18.06 -7.47
CA LYS A 272 -5.55 18.82 -6.21
C LYS A 272 -4.53 18.31 -5.19
N PHE A 273 -4.17 17.01 -5.23
CA PHE A 273 -3.23 16.38 -4.31
C PHE A 273 -1.90 16.00 -4.93
N GLU A 274 -1.68 16.33 -6.21
CA GLU A 274 -0.46 16.01 -6.97
C GLU A 274 0.30 17.29 -7.33
N ALA A 275 1.03 17.85 -6.36
CA ALA A 275 1.74 19.10 -6.53
C ALA A 275 3.11 18.89 -7.20
N GLY A 276 3.41 19.69 -8.23
CA GLY A 276 4.67 19.66 -8.98
C GLY A 276 4.65 18.65 -10.12
N THR A 277 5.77 18.49 -10.82
CA THR A 277 5.89 17.47 -11.87
C THR A 277 5.80 16.08 -11.25
N PRO A 278 4.82 15.24 -11.64
CA PRO A 278 4.67 13.91 -11.06
C PRO A 278 5.78 12.95 -11.54
N ASP A 279 5.97 11.85 -10.83
CA ASP A 279 6.80 10.72 -11.27
C ASP A 279 6.06 9.90 -12.35
N TYR A 280 5.93 10.46 -13.57
CA TYR A 280 5.23 9.79 -14.67
C TYR A 280 5.93 8.49 -15.11
N VAL A 281 7.25 8.39 -14.96
CA VAL A 281 8.02 7.16 -15.24
C VAL A 281 7.68 6.08 -14.20
N GLY A 282 7.64 6.46 -12.94
CA GLY A 282 7.25 5.56 -11.85
C GLY A 282 5.81 5.07 -11.97
N THR A 283 4.87 5.93 -12.39
CA THR A 283 3.45 5.53 -12.57
C THR A 283 3.28 4.54 -13.71
N THR A 284 3.92 4.78 -14.86
CA THR A 284 3.91 3.85 -16.01
C THR A 284 4.52 2.49 -15.63
N ALA A 285 5.65 2.50 -14.91
CA ALA A 285 6.29 1.28 -14.43
C ALA A 285 5.44 0.55 -13.37
N LEU A 286 4.74 1.28 -12.49
CA LEU A 286 3.78 0.70 -11.55
C LEU A 286 2.63 0.01 -12.29
N ALA A 287 2.02 0.68 -13.27
CA ALA A 287 0.96 0.09 -14.10
C ALA A 287 1.43 -1.21 -14.75
N ARG A 288 2.65 -1.22 -15.29
CA ARG A 288 3.23 -2.44 -15.88
C ARG A 288 3.40 -3.56 -14.86
N ALA A 289 3.75 -3.24 -13.61
CA ALA A 289 3.82 -4.22 -12.52
C ALA A 289 2.44 -4.80 -12.17
N LEU A 290 1.42 -3.94 -12.08
CA LEU A 290 0.04 -4.36 -11.80
C LEU A 290 -0.54 -5.22 -12.93
N ASP A 291 -0.29 -4.88 -14.18
CA ASP A 291 -0.67 -5.70 -15.34
C ASP A 291 0.04 -7.07 -15.31
N TYR A 292 1.33 -7.09 -14.94
CA TYR A 292 2.11 -8.32 -14.81
C TYR A 292 1.49 -9.28 -13.79
N VAL A 293 1.22 -8.81 -12.55
CA VAL A 293 0.62 -9.68 -11.52
C VAL A 293 -0.82 -10.07 -11.87
N SER A 294 -1.57 -9.18 -12.53
CA SER A 294 -2.92 -9.48 -13.04
C SER A 294 -2.89 -10.58 -14.10
N THR A 295 -1.89 -10.61 -14.96
CA THR A 295 -1.70 -11.66 -15.97
C THR A 295 -1.40 -13.02 -15.34
N ILE A 296 -0.61 -13.05 -14.27
CA ILE A 296 -0.37 -14.25 -13.46
C ILE A 296 -1.69 -14.67 -12.77
N GLY A 297 -2.42 -13.72 -12.24
CA GLY A 297 -3.69 -13.86 -11.53
C GLY A 297 -3.51 -13.84 -10.01
N MET A 298 -4.07 -12.81 -9.37
CA MET A 298 -3.94 -12.59 -7.92
C MET A 298 -4.47 -13.75 -7.09
N ASP A 299 -5.56 -14.40 -7.52
CA ASP A 299 -6.10 -15.59 -6.83
C ASP A 299 -5.12 -16.77 -6.86
N ARG A 300 -4.38 -16.95 -7.96
CA ARG A 300 -3.36 -18.00 -8.06
C ARG A 300 -2.14 -17.70 -7.21
N ILE A 301 -1.73 -16.44 -7.15
CA ILE A 301 -0.65 -15.98 -6.26
C ILE A 301 -1.06 -16.29 -4.82
N ALA A 302 -2.24 -15.83 -4.38
CA ALA A 302 -2.75 -16.06 -3.04
C ALA A 302 -2.85 -17.56 -2.68
N ALA A 303 -3.36 -18.39 -3.60
CA ALA A 303 -3.47 -19.83 -3.39
C ALA A 303 -2.09 -20.50 -3.23
N TYR A 304 -1.14 -20.16 -4.09
CA TYR A 304 0.22 -20.70 -4.02
C TYR A 304 0.95 -20.25 -2.75
N GLU A 305 0.85 -18.99 -2.36
CA GLU A 305 1.42 -18.49 -1.11
C GLU A 305 0.79 -19.14 0.12
N HIS A 306 -0.51 -19.42 0.08
CA HIS A 306 -1.17 -20.19 1.13
C HIS A 306 -0.58 -21.61 1.26
N GLU A 307 -0.41 -22.33 0.14
CA GLU A 307 0.20 -23.65 0.12
C GLU A 307 1.62 -23.63 0.70
N LEU A 308 2.46 -22.69 0.26
CA LEU A 308 3.82 -22.49 0.79
C LEU A 308 3.82 -22.19 2.29
N THR A 309 2.87 -21.38 2.74
CA THR A 309 2.72 -21.05 4.16
C THR A 309 2.39 -22.29 4.98
N GLN A 310 1.47 -23.14 4.52
CA GLN A 310 1.15 -24.39 5.21
C GLN A 310 2.35 -25.35 5.25
N TYR A 311 3.06 -25.47 4.13
CA TYR A 311 4.28 -26.29 4.06
C TYR A 311 5.35 -25.79 5.05
N ALA A 312 5.59 -24.49 5.12
CA ALA A 312 6.57 -23.89 6.03
C ALA A 312 6.17 -24.10 7.50
N LYS A 313 4.88 -23.92 7.84
CA LYS A 313 4.34 -24.20 9.19
C LYS A 313 4.63 -25.65 9.60
N PHE A 314 4.29 -26.58 8.73
CA PHE A 314 4.51 -28.01 8.98
C PHE A 314 6.00 -28.34 9.22
N ARG A 315 6.90 -27.81 8.38
CA ARG A 315 8.36 -28.05 8.52
C ARG A 315 8.94 -27.44 9.79
N ILE A 316 8.49 -26.28 10.19
CA ILE A 316 8.92 -25.59 11.42
C ILE A 316 8.41 -26.36 12.66
N CYS A 317 7.17 -26.81 12.66
CA CYS A 317 6.63 -27.62 13.76
C CYS A 317 7.43 -28.91 13.95
N ILE A 318 7.73 -29.65 12.88
CA ILE A 318 8.56 -30.85 12.95
C ILE A 318 9.95 -30.53 13.50
N SER A 319 10.60 -29.45 13.02
CA SER A 319 11.95 -29.09 13.49
C SER A 319 11.98 -28.62 14.95
N SER A 320 10.87 -28.04 15.45
CA SER A 320 10.75 -27.61 16.85
C SER A 320 10.47 -28.76 17.81
N GLU A 321 9.82 -29.84 17.37
CA GLU A 321 9.68 -31.07 18.14
C GLU A 321 11.02 -31.80 18.28
N ILE A 322 11.87 -31.77 17.25
CA ILE A 322 13.22 -32.31 17.29
C ILE A 322 14.17 -31.46 18.18
N ARG A 323 13.91 -30.15 18.32
CA ARG A 323 14.66 -29.22 19.18
C ARG A 323 13.93 -28.93 20.49
N ARG A 324 13.55 -29.90 21.25
CA ARG A 324 12.99 -29.73 22.60
C ARG A 324 14.06 -29.32 23.63
N ILE A 325 14.99 -28.43 23.24
CA ILE A 325 15.94 -27.77 24.14
C ILE A 325 15.95 -26.27 23.84
N GLY A 326 15.29 -25.52 24.68
CA GLY A 326 15.41 -24.04 24.72
C GLY A 326 14.15 -23.26 24.28
N LYS A 327 13.69 -22.46 25.20
CA LYS A 327 12.58 -21.51 25.04
C LYS A 327 12.80 -20.61 23.81
N VAL A 328 12.10 -20.89 22.72
CA VAL A 328 11.92 -19.93 21.63
C VAL A 328 10.57 -19.26 21.86
N SER A 329 10.60 -17.98 22.19
CA SER A 329 9.41 -17.17 22.47
C SER A 329 8.49 -17.08 21.24
N PHE A 330 7.22 -16.86 21.47
CA PHE A 330 6.11 -16.79 20.54
C PHE A 330 6.32 -15.81 19.34
N LEU A 331 7.18 -14.80 19.51
CA LEU A 331 7.61 -13.85 18.45
C LEU A 331 8.28 -14.51 17.24
N SER A 332 8.86 -15.71 17.38
CA SER A 332 9.51 -16.42 16.28
C SER A 332 8.54 -17.07 15.29
N ARG A 333 7.26 -17.23 15.64
CA ARG A 333 6.28 -17.93 14.79
C ARG A 333 5.75 -17.04 13.66
N SER A 334 5.62 -15.75 13.87
CA SER A 334 5.01 -14.81 12.91
C SER A 334 6.04 -14.12 12.01
N VAL A 335 7.21 -13.73 12.53
CA VAL A 335 8.28 -13.06 11.78
C VAL A 335 8.88 -13.93 10.67
N ILE A 336 8.84 -15.26 10.87
CA ILE A 336 9.34 -16.24 9.90
C ILE A 336 8.42 -16.28 8.65
N PHE A 337 7.12 -15.98 8.78
CA PHE A 337 6.12 -16.24 7.75
C PHE A 337 6.12 -15.24 6.58
N THR A 338 6.25 -13.96 6.82
CA THR A 338 6.28 -12.94 5.75
C THR A 338 7.63 -12.87 5.02
N ARG A 339 8.70 -13.40 5.64
CA ARG A 339 10.06 -13.35 5.08
C ARG A 339 10.53 -14.64 4.38
N TRP A 340 9.87 -15.81 4.60
CA TRP A 340 10.43 -17.13 4.25
C TRP A 340 9.79 -17.84 3.06
N ILE A 341 8.70 -17.37 2.51
CA ILE A 341 7.92 -18.12 1.49
C ILE A 341 8.72 -18.41 0.21
N TRP A 342 9.79 -17.67 -0.08
CA TRP A 342 10.61 -17.84 -1.29
C TRP A 342 11.80 -18.78 -1.16
N VAL A 343 12.12 -19.30 0.05
CA VAL A 343 13.38 -20.06 0.31
C VAL A 343 13.31 -21.51 -0.06
N LEU A 344 12.18 -22.16 0.08
CA LEU A 344 12.12 -23.62 0.11
C LEU A 344 12.18 -24.30 -1.27
N TYR A 345 12.26 -23.58 -2.36
CA TYR A 345 12.32 -24.13 -3.71
C TYR A 345 13.65 -23.91 -4.46
N SER A 346 14.72 -23.48 -3.79
CA SER A 346 16.04 -23.33 -4.44
C SER A 346 16.99 -24.53 -4.23
N THR A 347 16.52 -25.62 -3.63
CA THR A 347 17.28 -26.87 -3.49
C THR A 347 16.51 -28.01 -4.13
N GLY A 348 16.59 -28.13 -5.45
CA GLY A 348 16.29 -29.32 -6.22
C GLY A 348 17.58 -29.78 -6.85
#